data_32f356712b76f42dc7521918fdf24338
#
_entry.id   32f356712b76f42dc7521918fdf24338
#
_cell.length_a   1.000
_cell.length_b   1.000
_cell.length_c   1.000
_cell.angle_alpha   90.00
_cell.angle_beta   90.00
_cell.angle_gamma   90.00
#
_symmetry.space_group_name_H-M   'P 1'
#
loop_
_entity.id
_entity.type
_entity.pdbx_description
1 polymer ?
#
loop_
_entity_poly.entity_id
_entity_poly.type
_entity_poly.pdbx_seq_one_letter_code
_entity_poly.pdbx_strand_id
1 'polypeptide(L)'
;TNYLTNSTNGTYGVPVTERTIPQRLLDRSIEHTAKINVYGLQQDLQQNSRMSIDSFNSEVLLSGEVPTEALKTQIEQVVKSMPDVRKVYNELNVSVARGYSSTVQDGYITSKLLAKVAASDGVKSSQLKAVTNNGVVYIMGRMTPTQQSNLIDIANDTAGITELVLFTTLVNDIGATISGEDIMTDPTLTNNVNVTIPQATAVIRTPAPVSTNSAIIEPTPDNAQPINAPVETPTAPRSSSPYIDLYQDQ
;
A
#
# COMPACT_ATOMS: atom_id res chain seq x y z
N THR A 1 38.09 14.37 -16.96
CA THR A 1 38.33 12.90 -17.02
C THR A 1 37.70 12.18 -15.83
N ASN A 2 36.44 12.48 -15.51
CA ASN A 2 35.72 11.85 -14.39
C ASN A 2 34.41 11.15 -14.82
N TYR A 3 34.36 10.67 -16.07
CA TYR A 3 33.16 9.95 -16.57
C TYR A 3 33.11 8.48 -16.16
N LEU A 4 34.14 7.92 -15.57
CA LEU A 4 34.22 6.47 -15.30
C LEU A 4 33.95 6.08 -13.84
N THR A 5 33.86 7.03 -12.90
CA THR A 5 33.66 6.71 -11.49
C THR A 5 32.19 6.65 -11.07
N ASN A 6 31.25 7.15 -11.89
CA ASN A 6 29.81 7.09 -11.60
C ASN A 6 29.10 5.84 -12.18
N SER A 7 29.83 4.93 -12.83
CA SER A 7 29.21 3.81 -13.55
C SER A 7 29.13 2.51 -12.75
N THR A 8 29.54 2.49 -11.49
CA THR A 8 29.58 1.25 -10.71
C THR A 8 28.36 1.00 -9.80
N ASN A 9 27.45 1.95 -9.65
CA ASN A 9 26.29 1.81 -8.76
C ASN A 9 24.91 1.97 -9.41
N GLY A 10 24.80 1.95 -10.71
CA GLY A 10 23.52 2.08 -11.39
C GLY A 10 23.61 1.64 -12.84
N THR A 11 22.54 1.10 -13.37
CA THR A 11 22.37 0.89 -14.80
C THR A 11 22.56 2.24 -15.49
N TYR A 12 23.43 2.30 -16.49
CA TYR A 12 23.78 3.51 -17.24
C TYR A 12 22.57 4.42 -17.49
N GLY A 13 22.60 5.64 -16.99
CA GLY A 13 21.65 6.69 -17.31
C GLY A 13 20.40 6.79 -16.42
N VAL A 14 20.23 5.92 -15.41
CA VAL A 14 19.09 6.03 -14.47
C VAL A 14 19.59 6.66 -13.17
N PRO A 15 18.99 7.78 -12.71
CA PRO A 15 19.28 8.34 -11.39
C PRO A 15 19.08 7.29 -10.29
N VAL A 16 19.90 7.36 -9.24
CA VAL A 16 19.88 6.37 -8.14
C VAL A 16 18.54 6.32 -7.41
N THR A 17 17.78 7.40 -7.47
CA THR A 17 16.43 7.51 -6.91
C THR A 17 15.35 6.87 -7.78
N GLU A 18 15.62 6.61 -9.06
CA GLU A 18 14.66 6.06 -9.98
C GLU A 18 14.82 4.54 -10.11
N ARG A 19 13.70 3.85 -10.40
CA ARG A 19 13.72 2.41 -10.66
C ARG A 19 14.22 2.13 -12.08
N THR A 20 15.09 1.12 -12.21
CA THR A 20 15.48 0.59 -13.51
C THR A 20 14.30 -0.08 -14.22
N ILE A 21 14.40 -0.25 -15.55
CA ILE A 21 13.36 -0.96 -16.31
C ILE A 21 13.16 -2.40 -15.82
N PRO A 22 14.23 -3.21 -15.59
CA PRO A 22 14.07 -4.54 -15.01
C PRO A 22 13.35 -4.53 -13.65
N GLN A 23 13.66 -3.56 -12.78
CA GLN A 23 12.99 -3.45 -11.48
C GLN A 23 11.50 -3.10 -11.63
N ARG A 24 11.14 -2.25 -12.59
CA ARG A 24 9.72 -1.95 -12.86
C ARG A 24 8.95 -3.17 -13.36
N LEU A 25 9.58 -4.00 -14.18
CA LEU A 25 8.98 -5.26 -14.66
C LEU A 25 8.84 -6.28 -13.50
N LEU A 26 9.85 -6.37 -12.64
CA LEU A 26 9.80 -7.21 -11.45
C LEU A 26 8.67 -6.77 -10.50
N ASP A 27 8.55 -5.48 -10.22
CA ASP A 27 7.48 -4.95 -9.38
C ASP A 27 6.09 -5.30 -9.93
N ARG A 28 5.89 -5.18 -11.26
CA ARG A 28 4.63 -5.60 -11.90
C ARG A 28 4.38 -7.11 -11.78
N SER A 29 5.42 -7.92 -11.92
CA SER A 29 5.32 -9.38 -11.73
C SER A 29 4.92 -9.72 -10.29
N ILE A 30 5.54 -9.05 -9.32
CA ILE A 30 5.19 -9.19 -7.90
C ILE A 30 3.72 -8.84 -7.66
N GLU A 31 3.25 -7.69 -8.15
CA GLU A 31 1.85 -7.27 -8.01
C GLU A 31 0.86 -8.28 -8.61
N HIS A 32 1.17 -8.77 -9.80
CA HIS A 32 0.32 -9.73 -10.49
C HIS A 32 0.26 -11.08 -9.75
N THR A 33 1.42 -11.62 -9.38
CA THR A 33 1.52 -12.88 -8.64
C THR A 33 0.88 -12.77 -7.26
N ALA A 34 1.12 -11.67 -6.55
CA ALA A 34 0.49 -11.41 -5.24
C ALA A 34 -1.04 -11.36 -5.35
N LYS A 35 -1.59 -10.70 -6.37
CA LYS A 35 -3.04 -10.69 -6.60
C LYS A 35 -3.61 -12.09 -6.83
N ILE A 36 -2.96 -12.90 -7.65
CA ILE A 36 -3.39 -14.28 -7.89
C ILE A 36 -3.38 -15.08 -6.58
N ASN A 37 -2.29 -15.03 -5.82
CA ASN A 37 -2.13 -15.78 -4.59
C ASN A 37 -3.12 -15.33 -3.50
N VAL A 38 -3.32 -14.03 -3.35
CA VAL A 38 -4.23 -13.45 -2.35
C VAL A 38 -5.68 -13.74 -2.67
N TYR A 39 -6.12 -13.50 -3.92
CA TYR A 39 -7.50 -13.79 -4.31
C TYR A 39 -7.80 -15.30 -4.39
N GLY A 40 -6.76 -16.14 -4.46
CA GLY A 40 -6.89 -17.59 -4.32
C GLY A 40 -7.17 -18.08 -2.90
N LEU A 41 -7.02 -17.24 -1.87
CA LEU A 41 -7.29 -17.63 -0.47
C LEU A 41 -8.76 -17.92 -0.19
N GLN A 42 -9.66 -17.14 -0.79
CA GLN A 42 -11.12 -17.31 -0.64
C GLN A 42 -11.84 -16.90 -1.91
N GLN A 43 -12.85 -17.68 -2.32
CA GLN A 43 -13.65 -17.41 -3.53
C GLN A 43 -14.36 -16.05 -3.51
N ASP A 44 -14.81 -15.61 -2.34
CA ASP A 44 -15.61 -14.39 -2.18
C ASP A 44 -14.76 -13.16 -1.85
N LEU A 45 -13.43 -13.32 -1.75
CA LEU A 45 -12.55 -12.23 -1.31
C LEU A 45 -12.61 -11.02 -2.23
N GLN A 46 -12.71 -11.24 -3.53
CA GLN A 46 -12.80 -10.16 -4.51
C GLN A 46 -14.10 -9.34 -4.39
N GLN A 47 -15.17 -9.96 -3.88
CA GLN A 47 -16.48 -9.31 -3.69
C GLN A 47 -16.58 -8.62 -2.32
N ASN A 48 -15.92 -9.19 -1.30
CA ASN A 48 -16.04 -8.76 0.09
C ASN A 48 -14.89 -7.87 0.55
N SER A 49 -13.92 -7.60 -0.32
CA SER A 49 -12.78 -6.73 -0.04
C SER A 49 -12.58 -5.67 -1.11
N ARG A 50 -11.93 -4.59 -0.73
CA ARG A 50 -11.41 -3.59 -1.63
C ARG A 50 -9.93 -3.42 -1.31
N MET A 51 -9.07 -4.10 -2.06
CA MET A 51 -7.63 -4.10 -1.80
C MET A 51 -6.85 -3.54 -2.98
N SER A 52 -5.78 -2.82 -2.66
CA SER A 52 -4.68 -2.53 -3.57
C SER A 52 -3.42 -3.26 -3.11
N ILE A 53 -2.72 -3.86 -4.05
CA ILE A 53 -1.43 -4.50 -3.86
C ILE A 53 -0.45 -3.80 -4.78
N ASP A 54 0.47 -3.06 -4.21
CA ASP A 54 1.37 -2.18 -4.93
C ASP A 54 2.82 -2.51 -4.57
N SER A 55 3.69 -2.62 -5.57
CA SER A 55 5.10 -2.91 -5.39
C SER A 55 5.99 -1.77 -5.87
N PHE A 56 7.00 -1.45 -5.09
CA PHE A 56 8.05 -0.50 -5.44
C PHE A 56 9.39 -1.00 -4.90
N ASN A 57 10.37 -1.25 -5.77
CA ASN A 57 11.68 -1.82 -5.41
C ASN A 57 11.57 -3.13 -4.61
N SER A 58 10.65 -4.03 -4.98
CA SER A 58 10.38 -5.29 -4.28
C SER A 58 9.84 -5.13 -2.85
N GLU A 59 9.43 -3.95 -2.47
CA GLU A 59 8.66 -3.69 -1.26
C GLU A 59 7.18 -3.58 -1.63
N VAL A 60 6.33 -4.27 -0.90
CA VAL A 60 4.90 -4.37 -1.20
C VAL A 60 4.08 -3.63 -0.16
N LEU A 61 3.20 -2.77 -0.63
CA LEU A 61 2.16 -2.15 0.16
C LEU A 61 0.83 -2.87 -0.08
N LEU A 62 0.20 -3.26 1.00
CA LEU A 62 -1.17 -3.77 1.04
C LEU A 62 -2.05 -2.70 1.65
N SER A 63 -2.99 -2.15 0.90
CA SER A 63 -3.93 -1.13 1.39
C SER A 63 -5.36 -1.46 1.01
N GLY A 64 -6.32 -0.90 1.72
CA GLY A 64 -7.74 -1.14 1.47
C GLY A 64 -8.46 -1.77 2.64
N GLU A 65 -9.59 -2.44 2.36
CA GLU A 65 -10.46 -3.05 3.37
C GLU A 65 -10.58 -4.55 3.15
N VAL A 66 -10.50 -5.29 4.26
CA VAL A 66 -10.73 -6.75 4.33
C VAL A 66 -11.71 -7.07 5.47
N PRO A 67 -12.49 -8.15 5.37
CA PRO A 67 -13.57 -8.42 6.31
C PRO A 67 -13.11 -8.90 7.70
N THR A 68 -11.92 -9.50 7.82
CA THR A 68 -11.47 -10.11 9.08
C THR A 68 -9.97 -9.90 9.33
N GLU A 69 -9.59 -9.87 10.60
CA GLU A 69 -8.18 -9.79 11.03
C GLU A 69 -7.38 -11.04 10.64
N ALA A 70 -8.01 -12.22 10.71
CA ALA A 70 -7.40 -13.47 10.27
C ALA A 70 -6.99 -13.40 8.80
N LEU A 71 -7.87 -12.86 7.94
CA LEU A 71 -7.59 -12.69 6.52
C LEU A 71 -6.49 -11.66 6.26
N LYS A 72 -6.50 -10.52 6.98
CA LYS A 72 -5.43 -9.53 6.93
C LYS A 72 -4.06 -10.17 7.21
N THR A 73 -3.98 -11.01 8.24
CA THR A 73 -2.76 -11.74 8.60
C THR A 73 -2.36 -12.77 7.54
N GLN A 74 -3.32 -13.54 7.01
CA GLN A 74 -3.06 -14.54 5.97
C GLN A 74 -2.53 -13.88 4.68
N ILE A 75 -3.13 -12.77 4.27
CA ILE A 75 -2.69 -12.01 3.10
C ILE A 75 -1.24 -11.56 3.26
N GLU A 76 -0.89 -11.01 4.42
CA GLU A 76 0.47 -10.59 4.70
C GLU A 76 1.46 -11.77 4.62
N GLN A 77 1.11 -12.91 5.22
CA GLN A 77 1.96 -14.10 5.20
C GLN A 77 2.17 -14.63 3.78
N VAL A 78 1.12 -14.68 2.97
CA VAL A 78 1.20 -15.12 1.57
C VAL A 78 2.13 -14.21 0.78
N VAL A 79 1.99 -12.90 0.90
CA VAL A 79 2.84 -11.95 0.18
C VAL A 79 4.28 -11.99 0.69
N LYS A 80 4.51 -12.11 2.01
CA LYS A 80 5.85 -12.28 2.60
C LYS A 80 6.56 -13.55 2.16
N SER A 81 5.82 -14.60 1.82
CA SER A 81 6.40 -15.88 1.36
C SER A 81 6.91 -15.85 -0.09
N MET A 82 6.60 -14.80 -0.83
CA MET A 82 7.03 -14.68 -2.23
C MET A 82 8.53 -14.35 -2.32
N PRO A 83 9.30 -15.07 -3.17
CA PRO A 83 10.77 -14.97 -3.18
C PRO A 83 11.30 -13.59 -3.57
N ASP A 84 10.56 -12.86 -4.40
CA ASP A 84 10.98 -11.56 -4.93
C ASP A 84 10.55 -10.38 -4.02
N VAL A 85 9.83 -10.65 -2.94
CA VAL A 85 9.35 -9.66 -1.98
C VAL A 85 10.35 -9.51 -0.84
N ARG A 86 10.86 -8.28 -0.67
CA ARG A 86 11.83 -7.97 0.40
C ARG A 86 11.16 -7.47 1.68
N LYS A 87 10.06 -6.74 1.53
CA LYS A 87 9.33 -6.13 2.65
C LYS A 87 7.85 -5.99 2.32
N VAL A 88 7.02 -6.12 3.33
CA VAL A 88 5.57 -5.92 3.22
C VAL A 88 5.13 -4.89 4.25
N TYR A 89 4.41 -3.88 3.78
CA TYR A 89 3.70 -2.91 4.59
C TYR A 89 2.22 -3.28 4.55
N ASN A 90 1.66 -3.68 5.69
CA ASN A 90 0.27 -4.12 5.78
C ASN A 90 -0.60 -3.01 6.39
N GLU A 91 -1.14 -2.17 5.54
CA GLU A 91 -2.06 -1.08 5.86
C GLU A 91 -3.53 -1.44 5.52
N LEU A 92 -3.85 -2.74 5.52
CA LEU A 92 -5.22 -3.20 5.37
C LEU A 92 -6.05 -2.84 6.62
N ASN A 93 -7.23 -2.29 6.40
CA ASN A 93 -8.21 -2.03 7.45
C ASN A 93 -9.21 -3.18 7.52
N VAL A 94 -9.53 -3.62 8.74
CA VAL A 94 -10.60 -4.61 8.95
C VAL A 94 -11.92 -3.88 9.02
N SER A 95 -12.63 -3.87 7.91
CA SER A 95 -13.92 -3.20 7.76
C SER A 95 -14.65 -3.69 6.52
N VAL A 96 -15.90 -3.29 6.39
CA VAL A 96 -16.67 -3.52 5.18
C VAL A 96 -16.06 -2.76 4.02
N ALA A 97 -15.93 -3.42 2.87
CA ALA A 97 -15.41 -2.82 1.65
C ALA A 97 -16.22 -1.58 1.25
N ARG A 98 -15.53 -0.48 0.99
CA ARG A 98 -16.16 0.76 0.56
C ARG A 98 -16.62 0.66 -0.90
N GLY A 99 -17.63 1.45 -1.23
CA GLY A 99 -18.19 1.46 -2.57
C GLY A 99 -17.27 2.10 -3.63
N TYR A 100 -17.68 1.95 -4.88
CA TYR A 100 -16.96 2.46 -6.05
C TYR A 100 -16.67 3.97 -5.99
N SER A 101 -17.59 4.76 -5.43
CA SER A 101 -17.39 6.21 -5.26
C SER A 101 -16.15 6.57 -4.45
N SER A 102 -15.87 5.81 -3.39
CA SER A 102 -14.65 5.99 -2.59
C SER A 102 -13.39 5.69 -3.41
N THR A 103 -13.42 4.65 -4.24
CA THR A 103 -12.30 4.33 -5.15
C THR A 103 -12.03 5.44 -6.16
N VAL A 104 -13.08 6.03 -6.72
CA VAL A 104 -12.96 7.16 -7.65
C VAL A 104 -12.38 8.39 -6.96
N GLN A 105 -12.87 8.69 -5.75
CA GLN A 105 -12.37 9.82 -4.96
C GLN A 105 -10.91 9.65 -4.58
N ASP A 106 -10.50 8.46 -4.10
CA ASP A 106 -9.12 8.14 -3.76
C ASP A 106 -8.21 8.26 -5.00
N GLY A 107 -8.65 7.76 -6.15
CA GLY A 107 -7.94 7.90 -7.42
C GLY A 107 -7.78 9.36 -7.85
N TYR A 108 -8.78 10.19 -7.64
CA TYR A 108 -8.71 11.63 -7.91
C TYR A 108 -7.69 12.34 -7.00
N ILE A 109 -7.65 12.02 -5.72
CA ILE A 109 -6.66 12.55 -4.77
C ILE A 109 -5.24 12.16 -5.21
N THR A 110 -5.01 10.87 -5.51
CA THR A 110 -3.72 10.39 -6.02
C THR A 110 -3.28 11.13 -7.28
N SER A 111 -4.19 11.27 -8.25
CA SER A 111 -3.90 11.96 -9.52
C SER A 111 -3.55 13.43 -9.31
N LYS A 112 -4.26 14.10 -8.41
CA LYS A 112 -4.01 15.50 -8.07
C LYS A 112 -2.65 15.70 -7.40
N LEU A 113 -2.29 14.82 -6.45
CA LEU A 113 -0.97 14.81 -5.82
C LEU A 113 0.14 14.61 -6.85
N LEU A 114 0.02 13.58 -7.69
CA LEU A 114 1.02 13.27 -8.72
C LEU A 114 1.17 14.38 -9.77
N ALA A 115 0.07 15.06 -10.13
CA ALA A 115 0.13 16.21 -11.02
C ALA A 115 0.92 17.38 -10.41
N LYS A 116 0.73 17.67 -9.12
CA LYS A 116 1.50 18.69 -8.40
C LYS A 116 2.98 18.29 -8.26
N VAL A 117 3.26 17.01 -7.96
CA VAL A 117 4.64 16.48 -7.95
C VAL A 117 5.31 16.64 -9.30
N ALA A 118 4.61 16.31 -10.39
CA ALA A 118 5.14 16.45 -11.75
C ALA A 118 5.38 17.91 -12.16
N ALA A 119 4.62 18.84 -11.59
CA ALA A 119 4.78 20.28 -11.82
C ALA A 119 5.88 20.91 -10.94
N SER A 120 6.38 20.20 -9.95
CA SER A 120 7.47 20.66 -9.09
C SER A 120 8.83 20.23 -9.63
N ASP A 121 9.84 21.08 -9.43
CA ASP A 121 11.20 20.76 -9.88
C ASP A 121 11.99 19.84 -8.93
N GLY A 122 11.41 19.54 -7.76
CA GLY A 122 12.16 18.87 -6.68
C GLY A 122 12.03 17.34 -6.66
N VAL A 123 10.90 16.79 -7.11
CA VAL A 123 10.60 15.35 -7.03
C VAL A 123 10.04 14.86 -8.35
N LYS A 124 10.58 13.77 -8.88
CA LYS A 124 10.03 13.15 -10.08
C LYS A 124 9.00 12.09 -9.71
N SER A 125 7.90 12.03 -10.44
CA SER A 125 6.87 10.99 -10.27
C SER A 125 7.39 9.56 -10.51
N SER A 126 8.52 9.40 -11.24
CA SER A 126 9.19 8.11 -11.44
C SER A 126 9.91 7.56 -10.20
N GLN A 127 10.23 8.44 -9.23
CA GLN A 127 10.94 8.10 -8.01
C GLN A 127 10.03 7.55 -6.90
N LEU A 128 8.73 7.67 -7.09
CA LEU A 128 7.75 7.29 -6.07
C LEU A 128 6.56 6.53 -6.65
N LYS A 129 5.83 5.87 -5.76
CA LYS A 129 4.50 5.33 -6.00
C LYS A 129 3.59 5.82 -4.90
N ALA A 130 2.50 6.48 -5.29
CA ALA A 130 1.48 6.98 -4.37
C ALA A 130 0.21 6.16 -4.51
N VAL A 131 -0.37 5.77 -3.38
CA VAL A 131 -1.64 5.05 -3.29
C VAL A 131 -2.50 5.74 -2.25
N THR A 132 -3.76 5.99 -2.57
CA THR A 132 -4.70 6.59 -1.62
C THR A 132 -5.78 5.59 -1.25
N ASN A 133 -6.03 5.46 0.04
CA ASN A 133 -7.16 4.72 0.57
C ASN A 133 -7.87 5.56 1.63
N ASN A 134 -9.13 5.87 1.39
CA ASN A 134 -9.97 6.68 2.29
C ASN A 134 -9.35 8.01 2.71
N GLY A 135 -8.71 8.71 1.76
CA GLY A 135 -8.04 9.98 2.00
C GLY A 135 -6.65 9.87 2.66
N VAL A 136 -6.25 8.68 3.11
CA VAL A 136 -4.88 8.40 3.56
C VAL A 136 -4.02 8.12 2.35
N VAL A 137 -2.96 8.90 2.18
CA VAL A 137 -2.01 8.73 1.09
C VAL A 137 -0.77 8.00 1.59
N TYR A 138 -0.46 6.89 0.95
CA TYR A 138 0.73 6.09 1.18
C TYR A 138 1.72 6.35 0.05
N ILE A 139 2.96 6.66 0.40
CA ILE A 139 4.02 6.90 -0.58
C ILE A 139 5.19 5.97 -0.34
N MET A 140 5.53 5.20 -1.36
CA MET A 140 6.77 4.43 -1.44
C MET A 140 7.73 5.09 -2.40
N GLY A 141 9.02 5.02 -2.13
CA GLY A 141 10.01 5.61 -3.04
C GLY A 141 11.40 5.74 -2.43
N ARG A 142 12.32 6.23 -3.27
CA ARG A 142 13.68 6.59 -2.85
C ARG A 142 13.89 8.06 -3.17
N MET A 143 14.30 8.83 -2.18
CA MET A 143 14.45 10.27 -2.34
C MET A 143 15.45 10.85 -1.33
N THR A 144 15.95 12.03 -1.63
CA THR A 144 16.77 12.78 -0.69
C THR A 144 15.90 13.41 0.41
N PRO A 145 16.47 13.80 1.55
CA PRO A 145 15.73 14.51 2.60
C PRO A 145 15.01 15.78 2.10
N THR A 146 15.67 16.55 1.21
CA THR A 146 15.08 17.74 0.60
C THR A 146 13.88 17.39 -0.28
N GLN A 147 14.00 16.34 -1.09
CA GLN A 147 12.90 15.85 -1.92
C GLN A 147 11.71 15.38 -1.07
N GLN A 148 11.98 14.71 0.05
CA GLN A 148 10.92 14.30 0.98
C GLN A 148 10.21 15.49 1.61
N SER A 149 10.95 16.52 2.02
CA SER A 149 10.37 17.75 2.55
C SER A 149 9.45 18.43 1.53
N ASN A 150 9.92 18.58 0.28
CA ASN A 150 9.10 19.14 -0.80
C ASN A 150 7.83 18.32 -1.06
N LEU A 151 7.94 16.98 -1.00
CA LEU A 151 6.80 16.08 -1.17
C LEU A 151 5.77 16.26 -0.05
N ILE A 152 6.21 16.41 1.20
CA ILE A 152 5.34 16.68 2.34
C ILE A 152 4.60 18.00 2.15
N ASP A 153 5.29 19.06 1.71
CA ASP A 153 4.68 20.37 1.45
C ASP A 153 3.62 20.28 0.35
N ILE A 154 3.92 19.57 -0.75
CA ILE A 154 2.97 19.34 -1.84
C ILE A 154 1.75 18.56 -1.35
N ALA A 155 1.94 17.56 -0.51
CA ALA A 155 0.85 16.77 0.04
C ALA A 155 -0.04 17.60 0.99
N ASN A 156 0.57 18.43 1.84
CA ASN A 156 -0.16 19.36 2.73
C ASN A 156 -1.01 20.36 1.95
N ASP A 157 -0.54 20.80 0.79
CA ASP A 157 -1.28 21.70 -0.11
C ASP A 157 -2.27 20.97 -1.03
N THR A 158 -2.43 19.67 -0.88
CA THR A 158 -3.33 18.88 -1.72
C THR A 158 -4.63 18.58 -0.99
N ALA A 159 -5.72 19.24 -1.40
CA ALA A 159 -7.04 19.05 -0.79
C ALA A 159 -7.56 17.62 -0.96
N GLY A 160 -8.10 17.08 0.14
CA GLY A 160 -8.66 15.73 0.22
C GLY A 160 -7.74 14.71 0.91
N ILE A 161 -6.47 15.03 1.11
CA ILE A 161 -5.55 14.22 1.91
C ILE A 161 -5.87 14.45 3.39
N THR A 162 -6.16 13.37 4.11
CA THR A 162 -6.43 13.38 5.56
C THR A 162 -5.21 12.97 6.36
N GLU A 163 -4.38 12.08 5.81
CA GLU A 163 -3.15 11.59 6.42
C GLU A 163 -2.14 11.26 5.33
N LEU A 164 -0.85 11.49 5.60
CA LEU A 164 0.25 11.11 4.73
C LEU A 164 1.15 10.10 5.46
N VAL A 165 1.31 8.93 4.86
CA VAL A 165 2.18 7.85 5.36
C VAL A 165 3.33 7.64 4.39
N LEU A 166 4.56 7.74 4.87
CA LEU A 166 5.77 7.62 4.07
C LEU A 166 6.49 6.30 4.33
N PHE A 167 6.57 5.46 3.31
CA PHE A 167 7.41 4.26 3.25
C PHE A 167 8.59 4.54 2.30
N THR A 168 9.30 5.63 2.57
CA THR A 168 10.39 6.11 1.73
C THR A 168 11.73 5.70 2.29
N THR A 169 12.68 5.42 1.39
CA THR A 169 14.09 5.24 1.72
C THR A 169 14.82 6.53 1.41
N LEU A 170 15.41 7.15 2.42
CA LEU A 170 16.23 8.34 2.24
C LEU A 170 17.61 7.96 1.73
N VAL A 171 18.08 8.70 0.74
CA VAL A 171 19.39 8.51 0.13
C VAL A 171 20.11 9.85 0.02
N ASN A 172 21.44 9.82 0.09
CA ASN A 172 22.26 10.99 -0.21
C ASN A 172 22.43 11.17 -1.73
N ASP A 173 23.11 12.24 -2.14
CA ASP A 173 23.32 12.59 -3.56
C ASP A 173 24.11 11.52 -4.35
N ILE A 174 24.85 10.66 -3.67
CA ILE A 174 25.56 9.51 -4.26
C ILE A 174 24.75 8.22 -4.17
N GLY A 175 23.53 8.26 -3.59
CA GLY A 175 22.60 7.15 -3.51
C GLY A 175 22.83 6.17 -2.36
N ALA A 176 23.68 6.49 -1.39
CA ALA A 176 23.79 5.72 -0.17
C ALA A 176 22.60 6.01 0.74
N THR A 177 22.06 4.96 1.38
CA THR A 177 20.95 5.08 2.34
C THR A 177 21.41 5.89 3.56
N ILE A 178 20.61 6.88 3.95
CA ILE A 178 20.84 7.70 5.13
C ILE A 178 20.04 7.11 6.29
N SER A 179 20.71 6.81 7.40
CA SER A 179 20.04 6.43 8.65
C SER A 179 19.64 7.67 9.45
N GLY A 180 18.70 7.50 10.40
CA GLY A 180 18.33 8.60 11.29
C GLY A 180 19.50 9.12 12.14
N GLU A 181 20.50 8.28 12.40
CA GLU A 181 21.73 8.66 13.12
C GLU A 181 22.66 9.53 12.27
N ASP A 182 22.70 9.29 10.95
CA ASP A 182 23.51 10.09 10.02
C ASP A 182 22.97 11.53 9.92
N ILE A 183 21.66 11.72 10.03
CA ILE A 183 21.01 13.04 10.01
C ILE A 183 21.37 13.84 11.27
N MET A 184 21.54 13.19 12.42
CA MET A 184 21.90 13.85 13.67
C MET A 184 23.37 14.24 13.77
N THR A 185 24.26 13.60 13.01
CA THR A 185 25.71 13.82 13.08
C THR A 185 26.25 14.75 12.00
N ASP A 186 25.51 15.02 10.93
CA ASP A 186 25.95 15.92 9.87
C ASP A 186 25.34 17.33 10.04
N PRO A 187 26.16 18.33 10.45
CA PRO A 187 25.67 19.70 10.65
C PRO A 187 25.21 20.39 9.36
N THR A 188 25.55 19.86 8.19
CA THR A 188 25.10 20.41 6.90
C THR A 188 23.68 19.97 6.56
N LEU A 189 23.23 18.83 7.10
CA LEU A 189 21.87 18.30 6.92
C LEU A 189 20.88 18.92 7.93
N THR A 190 21.36 19.36 9.10
CA THR A 190 20.51 19.97 10.14
C THR A 190 20.13 21.42 9.87
N ASN A 191 20.85 22.15 9.01
CA ASN A 191 20.60 23.57 8.76
C ASN A 191 19.40 23.85 7.82
N ASN A 192 18.81 22.82 7.20
CA ASN A 192 17.65 22.98 6.32
C ASN A 192 16.33 22.40 6.88
N VAL A 193 16.32 21.88 8.10
CA VAL A 193 15.12 21.33 8.72
C VAL A 193 14.61 22.31 9.78
N ASN A 194 14.18 23.49 9.35
CA ASN A 194 13.29 24.30 10.17
C ASN A 194 11.85 23.86 9.86
N VAL A 195 11.49 22.66 10.33
CA VAL A 195 10.15 22.13 10.20
C VAL A 195 9.29 22.73 11.31
N THR A 196 8.73 23.91 11.04
CA THR A 196 7.51 24.34 11.73
C THR A 196 6.37 23.55 11.10
N ILE A 197 5.94 22.49 11.78
CA ILE A 197 4.80 21.66 11.36
C ILE A 197 3.52 22.42 11.75
N PRO A 198 2.72 22.95 10.80
CA PRO A 198 1.33 23.24 11.08
C PRO A 198 0.56 21.93 10.89
N GLN A 199 0.11 21.36 11.97
CA GLN A 199 -0.93 20.33 12.16
C GLN A 199 -1.48 19.65 10.89
N ALA A 200 -0.67 18.85 10.24
CA ALA A 200 -1.10 17.64 9.54
C ALA A 200 -0.11 16.58 9.99
N THR A 201 -0.58 15.57 10.70
CA THR A 201 0.23 14.59 11.37
C THR A 201 0.91 13.71 10.33
N ALA A 202 2.15 14.04 9.96
CA ALA A 202 3.00 13.11 9.22
C ALA A 202 3.41 12.01 10.20
N VAL A 203 2.70 10.87 10.17
CA VAL A 203 3.03 9.72 10.99
C VAL A 203 4.07 8.89 10.23
N ILE A 204 5.34 9.05 10.59
CA ILE A 204 6.39 8.11 10.19
C ILE A 204 6.17 6.85 11.03
N ARG A 205 5.53 5.82 10.46
CA ARG A 205 5.39 4.54 11.11
C ARG A 205 6.56 3.65 10.75
N THR A 206 7.52 3.51 11.67
CA THR A 206 8.40 2.32 11.70
C THR A 206 7.57 1.14 12.18
N PRO A 207 7.74 -0.08 11.61
CA PRO A 207 7.00 -1.24 12.05
C PRO A 207 7.30 -1.52 13.53
N ALA A 208 6.26 -1.46 14.36
CA ALA A 208 6.37 -1.82 15.78
C ALA A 208 6.66 -3.32 15.92
N PRO A 209 7.48 -3.73 16.92
CA PRO A 209 7.65 -5.14 17.24
C PRO A 209 6.32 -5.70 17.74
N VAL A 210 5.96 -6.88 17.25
CA VAL A 210 4.75 -7.61 17.64
C VAL A 210 4.85 -7.96 19.12
N SER A 211 4.08 -7.28 19.96
CA SER A 211 3.87 -7.71 21.35
C SER A 211 2.86 -8.86 21.36
N THR A 212 3.35 -10.06 21.60
CA THR A 212 2.54 -11.22 21.96
C THR A 212 2.01 -11.04 23.38
N ASN A 213 0.78 -10.58 23.53
CA ASN A 213 0.03 -10.73 24.76
C ASN A 213 -1.09 -11.74 24.52
N SER A 214 -0.79 -12.99 24.90
CA SER A 214 -1.79 -14.04 25.09
C SER A 214 -2.59 -13.73 26.35
N ALA A 215 -3.80 -13.22 26.19
CA ALA A 215 -4.80 -13.25 27.25
C ALA A 215 -5.65 -14.50 27.04
N ILE A 216 -5.44 -15.46 27.93
CA ILE A 216 -6.28 -16.64 28.10
C ILE A 216 -7.60 -16.16 28.70
N ILE A 217 -8.70 -16.32 27.96
CA ILE A 217 -10.04 -16.17 28.51
C ILE A 217 -10.60 -17.59 28.68
N GLU A 218 -10.78 -17.99 29.93
CA GLU A 218 -11.48 -19.21 30.31
C GLU A 218 -12.96 -19.14 29.90
N PRO A 219 -13.57 -20.27 29.47
CA PRO A 219 -15.01 -20.33 29.21
C PRO A 219 -15.77 -20.58 30.51
N THR A 220 -16.69 -19.72 30.85
CA THR A 220 -17.73 -20.02 31.85
C THR A 220 -18.88 -20.78 31.17
N PRO A 221 -19.37 -21.85 31.79
CA PRO A 221 -20.52 -22.58 31.32
C PRO A 221 -21.81 -22.02 31.95
N ASP A 222 -22.86 -22.08 31.20
CA ASP A 222 -24.23 -22.38 31.61
C ASP A 222 -25.29 -21.43 31.02
N ASN A 223 -26.13 -21.92 30.17
CA ASN A 223 -27.53 -22.19 30.47
C ASN A 223 -28.27 -22.69 29.19
N ALA A 224 -28.61 -23.97 29.21
CA ALA A 224 -29.45 -24.60 28.21
C ALA A 224 -30.93 -24.35 28.54
N GLN A 225 -31.66 -23.87 27.56
CA GLN A 225 -33.10 -24.15 27.50
C GLN A 225 -33.55 -24.42 26.06
N PRO A 226 -34.36 -25.47 25.82
CA PRO A 226 -34.82 -25.85 24.50
C PRO A 226 -36.14 -25.13 24.17
N ILE A 227 -36.18 -24.52 22.99
CA ILE A 227 -37.44 -24.06 22.43
C ILE A 227 -37.70 -24.85 21.13
N ASN A 228 -38.65 -25.73 21.20
CA ASN A 228 -39.29 -26.37 20.06
C ASN A 228 -40.14 -25.36 19.28
N ALA A 229 -39.86 -25.18 18.00
CA ALA A 229 -40.83 -24.66 17.04
C ALA A 229 -40.62 -25.32 15.67
N PRO A 230 -41.68 -25.58 14.92
CA PRO A 230 -41.66 -26.48 13.77
C PRO A 230 -41.04 -25.80 12.53
N VAL A 231 -40.31 -26.62 11.78
CA VAL A 231 -39.68 -26.30 10.51
C VAL A 231 -40.74 -26.16 9.43
N GLU A 232 -40.95 -24.96 8.92
CA GLU A 232 -41.56 -24.73 7.62
C GLU A 232 -40.48 -24.60 6.54
N THR A 233 -40.49 -25.48 5.57
CA THR A 233 -39.68 -25.46 4.38
C THR A 233 -40.18 -24.41 3.39
N PRO A 234 -39.36 -23.41 3.00
CA PRO A 234 -39.74 -22.56 1.90
C PRO A 234 -39.38 -23.24 0.57
N THR A 235 -40.38 -23.39 -0.26
CA THR A 235 -40.30 -23.83 -1.65
C THR A 235 -39.52 -22.78 -2.46
N ALA A 236 -38.45 -23.16 -3.14
CA ALA A 236 -37.65 -22.30 -3.99
C ALA A 236 -38.43 -21.85 -5.25
N PRO A 237 -38.38 -20.57 -5.63
CA PRO A 237 -38.89 -20.15 -6.92
C PRO A 237 -37.88 -20.50 -8.02
N ARG A 238 -38.36 -21.11 -9.09
CA ARG A 238 -37.60 -21.39 -10.31
C ARG A 238 -37.20 -20.07 -10.96
N SER A 239 -35.89 -19.82 -11.03
CA SER A 239 -35.33 -18.77 -11.85
C SER A 239 -35.35 -19.21 -13.31
N SER A 240 -36.11 -18.52 -14.14
CA SER A 240 -36.03 -18.60 -15.58
C SER A 240 -34.86 -17.77 -16.06
N SER A 241 -33.85 -18.44 -16.56
CA SER A 241 -32.68 -17.79 -17.21
C SER A 241 -33.10 -17.24 -18.57
N PRO A 242 -32.76 -15.98 -18.89
CA PRO A 242 -32.96 -15.41 -20.24
C PRO A 242 -31.70 -15.54 -21.11
N TYR A 243 -31.11 -16.71 -21.18
CA TYR A 243 -30.11 -16.99 -22.21
C TYR A 243 -30.79 -17.70 -23.37
N ILE A 244 -30.95 -16.96 -24.47
CA ILE A 244 -31.35 -17.46 -25.76
C ILE A 244 -30.21 -18.30 -26.32
N ASP A 245 -30.46 -19.56 -26.56
CA ASP A 245 -29.59 -20.53 -27.21
C ASP A 245 -29.50 -20.19 -28.70
N LEU A 246 -28.36 -19.64 -29.16
CA LEU A 246 -28.11 -19.21 -30.54
C LEU A 246 -27.37 -20.26 -31.39
N TYR A 247 -27.37 -21.54 -30.97
CA TYR A 247 -26.78 -22.64 -31.75
C TYR A 247 -27.72 -23.83 -31.86
N GLN A 248 -28.81 -23.69 -32.60
CA GLN A 248 -29.47 -24.79 -33.28
C GLN A 248 -30.01 -24.25 -34.61
N ASP A 249 -29.23 -24.54 -35.65
CA ASP A 249 -29.63 -24.98 -36.99
C ASP A 249 -28.49 -24.75 -37.97
N GLN A 250 -27.71 -25.77 -38.27
CA GLN A 250 -27.43 -26.37 -39.57
C GLN A 250 -26.61 -27.63 -39.41
#